data_960f613a28b669ab7262c54bed00fcae
#
_entry.id   960f613a28b669ab7262c54bed00fcae
#
_cell.length_a   1.000
_cell.length_b   1.000
_cell.length_c   1.000
_cell.angle_alpha   90.00
_cell.angle_beta   90.00
_cell.angle_gamma   90.00
#
_symmetry.space_group_name_H-M   'P 1'
#
loop_
_entity.id
_entity.type
_entity.pdbx_description
1 polymer ?
#
loop_
_entity_poly.entity_id
_entity_poly.type
_entity_poly.pdbx_seq_one_letter_code
_entity_poly.pdbx_strand_id
1 'polypeptide(L)'
;QLEGELAATALGAIYTFGPTFRAENSNTPRHLAEFWMIEPEVAFNDIIDNMDLAEDFIKYCVRWALDNCYDDVKFLNDMFDKGLIERLQGVLKETFVRLPYTEGIKILEEAVAKGHKFEFPVYWGVDLASEHERFLVEEHFKRPVILTDYPKEIKAFYMKQNEDGKTVRAMDV
;
A
#
# COMPACT_ATOMS: atom_id res chain seq x y z
N GLN A 1 3.37 -14.15 -6.48
CA GLN A 1 3.00 -15.38 -7.25
C GLN A 1 3.73 -16.60 -6.70
N LEU A 2 3.04 -17.72 -6.50
CA LEU A 2 3.67 -18.98 -6.04
C LEU A 2 4.79 -19.44 -6.99
N GLU A 3 4.59 -19.33 -8.28
CA GLU A 3 5.59 -19.66 -9.30
C GLU A 3 6.80 -18.73 -9.21
N GLY A 4 6.58 -17.46 -8.89
CA GLY A 4 7.62 -16.48 -8.65
C GLY A 4 8.47 -16.82 -7.43
N GLU A 5 7.85 -17.20 -6.32
CA GLU A 5 8.56 -17.62 -5.11
C GLU A 5 9.49 -18.81 -5.36
N LEU A 6 9.04 -19.81 -6.14
CA LEU A 6 9.89 -20.94 -6.54
C LEU A 6 11.08 -20.49 -7.39
N ALA A 7 10.89 -19.57 -8.33
CA ALA A 7 11.98 -19.03 -9.12
C ALA A 7 12.94 -18.19 -8.26
N ALA A 8 12.43 -17.42 -7.32
CA ALA A 8 13.24 -16.62 -6.40
C ALA A 8 14.17 -17.47 -5.52
N THR A 9 13.77 -18.69 -5.13
CA THR A 9 14.65 -19.59 -4.38
C THR A 9 15.91 -19.97 -5.16
N ALA A 10 15.86 -20.00 -6.47
CA ALA A 10 16.99 -20.33 -7.33
C ALA A 10 17.77 -19.09 -7.80
N LEU A 11 17.08 -18.00 -8.06
CA LEU A 11 17.65 -16.80 -8.68
C LEU A 11 17.94 -15.66 -7.68
N GLY A 12 17.43 -15.76 -6.46
CA GLY A 12 17.61 -14.78 -5.40
C GLY A 12 16.59 -13.64 -5.47
N ALA A 13 16.63 -12.84 -6.53
CA ALA A 13 15.69 -11.75 -6.77
C ALA A 13 15.14 -11.82 -8.19
N ILE A 14 13.83 -11.73 -8.31
CA ILE A 14 13.12 -11.69 -9.59
C ILE A 14 12.03 -10.61 -9.56
N TYR A 15 11.47 -10.31 -10.69
CA TYR A 15 10.19 -9.63 -10.80
C TYR A 15 9.37 -10.21 -11.96
N THR A 16 8.06 -10.11 -11.86
CA THR A 16 7.15 -10.31 -12.98
C THR A 16 6.49 -8.99 -13.34
N PHE A 17 6.18 -8.80 -14.62
CA PHE A 17 5.44 -7.65 -15.12
C PHE A 17 4.50 -8.10 -16.22
N GLY A 18 3.21 -8.06 -15.97
CA GLY A 18 2.23 -8.59 -16.93
C GLY A 18 0.78 -8.32 -16.53
N PRO A 19 -0.15 -8.70 -17.43
CA PRO A 19 -1.57 -8.53 -17.19
C PRO A 19 -2.07 -9.48 -16.10
N THR A 20 -2.98 -8.96 -15.30
CA THR A 20 -3.68 -9.70 -14.23
C THR A 20 -5.18 -9.57 -14.45
N PHE A 21 -5.91 -10.66 -14.25
CA PHE A 21 -7.35 -10.73 -14.42
C PHE A 21 -8.01 -11.12 -13.10
N ARG A 22 -9.01 -10.36 -12.67
CA ARG A 22 -9.81 -10.64 -11.47
C ARG A 22 -11.29 -10.50 -11.77
N ALA A 23 -12.05 -11.58 -11.56
CA ALA A 23 -13.51 -11.59 -11.69
C ALA A 23 -14.15 -11.26 -10.33
N GLU A 24 -13.90 -10.08 -9.81
CA GLU A 24 -14.46 -9.61 -8.55
C GLU A 24 -15.76 -8.85 -8.79
N ASN A 25 -16.76 -9.08 -7.93
CA ASN A 25 -17.97 -8.26 -7.92
C ASN A 25 -17.71 -6.95 -7.17
N SER A 26 -16.86 -6.11 -7.74
CA SER A 26 -16.55 -4.80 -7.20
C SER A 26 -16.73 -3.71 -8.26
N ASN A 27 -17.34 -2.61 -7.86
CA ASN A 27 -17.62 -1.48 -8.73
C ASN A 27 -17.13 -0.19 -8.07
N THR A 28 -15.83 -0.09 -7.90
CA THR A 28 -15.17 1.08 -7.31
C THR A 28 -14.16 1.69 -8.27
N PRO A 29 -13.78 2.96 -8.11
CA PRO A 29 -12.76 3.61 -8.95
C PRO A 29 -11.38 2.94 -8.92
N ARG A 30 -11.14 2.04 -7.95
CA ARG A 30 -9.85 1.36 -7.76
C ARG A 30 -9.82 -0.08 -8.31
N HIS A 31 -10.94 -0.62 -8.83
CA HIS A 31 -11.03 -2.00 -9.27
C HIS A 31 -11.30 -2.09 -10.78
N LEU A 32 -10.44 -2.81 -11.46
CA LEU A 32 -10.58 -3.18 -12.88
C LEU A 32 -10.51 -4.71 -12.99
N ALA A 33 -11.23 -5.26 -13.97
CA ALA A 33 -11.19 -6.70 -14.25
C ALA A 33 -9.85 -7.14 -14.87
N GLU A 34 -9.17 -6.24 -15.57
CA GLU A 34 -7.84 -6.44 -16.15
C GLU A 34 -6.96 -5.25 -15.78
N PHE A 35 -5.76 -5.54 -15.30
CA PHE A 35 -4.75 -4.54 -14.97
C PHE A 35 -3.36 -5.15 -15.01
N TRP A 36 -2.32 -4.33 -15.04
CA TRP A 36 -0.95 -4.77 -15.01
C TRP A 36 -0.36 -4.66 -13.62
N MET A 37 0.42 -5.67 -13.22
CA MET A 37 1.17 -5.64 -11.97
C MET A 37 2.66 -5.80 -12.22
N ILE A 38 3.45 -5.09 -11.46
CA ILE A 38 4.85 -5.37 -11.18
C ILE A 38 4.91 -6.10 -9.84
N GLU A 39 5.50 -7.28 -9.81
CA GLU A 39 5.53 -8.16 -8.65
C GLU A 39 6.96 -8.61 -8.36
N PRO A 40 7.74 -7.83 -7.58
CA PRO A 40 9.07 -8.25 -7.15
C PRO A 40 8.98 -9.34 -6.09
N GLU A 41 9.90 -10.31 -6.19
CA GLU A 41 10.10 -11.41 -5.24
C GLU A 41 11.57 -11.46 -4.86
N VAL A 42 11.89 -11.27 -3.59
CA VAL A 42 13.28 -11.27 -3.10
C VAL A 42 13.44 -12.30 -2.00
N ALA A 43 14.20 -13.36 -2.32
CA ALA A 43 14.46 -14.41 -1.36
C ALA A 43 15.25 -13.87 -0.15
N PHE A 44 14.95 -14.41 1.04
CA PHE A 44 15.60 -14.10 2.32
C PHE A 44 15.28 -12.72 2.93
N ASN A 45 14.55 -11.86 2.23
CA ASN A 45 14.07 -10.61 2.80
C ASN A 45 12.98 -10.86 3.85
N ASP A 46 13.00 -10.05 4.90
CA ASP A 46 11.90 -9.99 5.88
C ASP A 46 10.95 -8.80 5.58
N ILE A 47 10.01 -8.57 6.49
CA ILE A 47 9.02 -7.48 6.32
C ILE A 47 9.70 -6.08 6.33
N ILE A 48 10.79 -5.92 7.05
CA ILE A 48 11.53 -4.65 7.13
C ILE A 48 12.18 -4.36 5.76
N ASP A 49 12.91 -5.34 5.23
CA ASP A 49 13.53 -5.24 3.91
C ASP A 49 12.48 -4.97 2.83
N ASN A 50 11.30 -5.60 2.96
CA ASN A 50 10.22 -5.43 1.98
C ASN A 50 9.58 -4.03 2.06
N MET A 51 9.46 -3.46 3.25
CA MET A 51 9.02 -2.07 3.42
C MET A 51 10.02 -1.08 2.79
N ASP A 52 11.32 -1.31 2.98
CA ASP A 52 12.37 -0.49 2.37
C ASP A 52 12.30 -0.56 0.84
N LEU A 53 12.17 -1.78 0.31
CA LEU A 53 12.03 -1.99 -1.13
C LEU A 53 10.79 -1.31 -1.70
N ALA A 54 9.65 -1.40 -1.01
CA ALA A 54 8.41 -0.76 -1.46
C ALA A 54 8.52 0.77 -1.50
N GLU A 55 9.11 1.37 -0.46
CA GLU A 55 9.35 2.82 -0.41
C GLU A 55 10.29 3.25 -1.55
N ASP A 56 11.42 2.58 -1.71
CA ASP A 56 12.40 2.88 -2.76
C ASP A 56 11.81 2.71 -4.16
N PHE A 57 11.03 1.64 -4.38
CA PHE A 57 10.38 1.37 -5.65
C PHE A 57 9.39 2.47 -6.03
N ILE A 58 8.50 2.87 -5.11
CA ILE A 58 7.53 3.93 -5.37
C ILE A 58 8.24 5.26 -5.64
N LYS A 59 9.24 5.61 -4.82
CA LYS A 59 10.04 6.83 -5.03
C LYS A 59 10.79 6.81 -6.36
N TYR A 60 11.34 5.66 -6.74
CA TYR A 60 11.99 5.52 -8.05
C TYR A 60 11.01 5.81 -9.19
N CYS A 61 9.83 5.17 -9.19
CA CYS A 61 8.81 5.36 -10.23
C CYS A 61 8.33 6.81 -10.30
N VAL A 62 8.06 7.44 -9.15
CA VAL A 62 7.63 8.84 -9.09
C VAL A 62 8.72 9.78 -9.63
N ARG A 63 9.98 9.58 -9.22
CA ARG A 63 11.11 10.38 -9.73
C ARG A 63 11.26 10.21 -11.24
N TRP A 64 11.23 8.96 -11.70
CA TRP A 64 11.34 8.68 -13.13
C TRP A 64 10.25 9.37 -13.95
N ALA A 65 9.00 9.35 -13.47
CA ALA A 65 7.89 10.02 -14.13
C ALA A 65 8.08 11.55 -14.18
N LEU A 66 8.50 12.16 -13.08
CA LEU A 66 8.77 13.59 -13.03
C LEU A 66 9.97 14.01 -13.92
N ASP A 67 10.99 13.16 -14.02
CA ASP A 67 12.19 13.48 -14.81
C ASP A 67 12.02 13.21 -16.31
N ASN A 68 11.23 12.20 -16.69
CA ASN A 68 11.15 11.71 -18.07
C ASN A 68 9.78 11.94 -18.75
N CYS A 69 8.71 12.16 -17.97
CA CYS A 69 7.34 12.36 -18.48
C CYS A 69 6.73 13.65 -17.93
N TYR A 70 7.54 14.66 -17.66
CA TYR A 70 7.09 15.88 -16.99
C TYR A 70 5.94 16.59 -17.71
N ASP A 71 5.98 16.66 -19.04
CA ASP A 71 4.93 17.31 -19.82
C ASP A 71 3.58 16.61 -19.67
N ASP A 72 3.57 15.28 -19.62
CA ASP A 72 2.36 14.49 -19.37
C ASP A 72 1.85 14.69 -17.94
N VAL A 73 2.76 14.63 -16.95
CA VAL A 73 2.41 14.89 -15.54
C VAL A 73 1.88 16.29 -15.36
N LYS A 74 2.49 17.28 -16.02
CA LYS A 74 2.04 18.68 -16.00
C LYS A 74 0.66 18.82 -16.63
N PHE A 75 0.40 18.17 -17.76
CA PHE A 75 -0.92 18.17 -18.39
C PHE A 75 -1.98 17.59 -17.42
N LEU A 76 -1.72 16.46 -16.78
CA LEU A 76 -2.60 15.86 -15.79
C LEU A 76 -2.82 16.78 -14.58
N ASN A 77 -1.75 17.41 -14.10
CA ASN A 77 -1.85 18.40 -13.01
C ASN A 77 -2.76 19.58 -13.37
N ASP A 78 -2.59 20.15 -14.57
CA ASP A 78 -3.30 21.35 -14.96
C ASP A 78 -4.76 21.08 -15.32
N MET A 79 -5.06 19.92 -15.89
CA MET A 79 -6.38 19.60 -16.43
C MET A 79 -7.27 18.79 -15.49
N PHE A 80 -6.68 17.96 -14.61
CA PHE A 80 -7.45 17.01 -13.82
C PHE A 80 -7.23 17.16 -12.30
N ASP A 81 -6.00 17.42 -11.86
CA ASP A 81 -5.65 17.43 -10.45
C ASP A 81 -4.55 18.44 -10.13
N LYS A 82 -4.93 19.65 -9.82
CA LYS A 82 -4.03 20.80 -9.58
C LYS A 82 -3.02 20.62 -8.43
N GLY A 83 -3.13 19.57 -7.65
CA GLY A 83 -2.20 19.24 -6.56
C GLY A 83 -1.28 18.06 -6.87
N LEU A 84 -1.36 17.46 -8.07
CA LEU A 84 -0.64 16.22 -8.41
C LEU A 84 0.88 16.36 -8.26
N ILE A 85 1.48 17.38 -8.87
CA ILE A 85 2.95 17.57 -8.82
C ILE A 85 3.42 17.78 -7.39
N GLU A 86 2.72 18.58 -6.60
CA GLU A 86 3.06 18.85 -5.21
C GLU A 86 3.01 17.57 -4.37
N ARG A 87 1.97 16.74 -4.56
CA ARG A 87 1.89 15.44 -3.86
C ARG A 87 3.00 14.49 -4.27
N LEU A 88 3.31 14.38 -5.56
CA LEU A 88 4.40 13.54 -6.05
C LEU A 88 5.76 13.99 -5.48
N GLN A 89 6.01 15.28 -5.42
CA GLN A 89 7.20 15.85 -4.79
C GLN A 89 7.23 15.58 -3.28
N GLY A 90 6.08 15.63 -2.60
CA GLY A 90 5.93 15.24 -1.21
C GLY A 90 6.31 13.78 -0.96
N VAL A 91 5.84 12.86 -1.81
CA VAL A 91 6.20 11.42 -1.75
C VAL A 91 7.73 11.22 -1.84
N LEU A 92 8.42 11.97 -2.72
CA LEU A 92 9.87 11.87 -2.85
C LEU A 92 10.63 12.39 -1.64
N LYS A 93 10.10 13.42 -0.98
CA LYS A 93 10.77 14.13 0.12
C LYS A 93 10.60 13.43 1.45
N GLU A 94 9.41 12.91 1.72
CA GLU A 94 9.05 12.36 3.02
C GLU A 94 9.48 10.88 3.15
N THR A 95 9.85 10.46 4.36
CA THR A 95 9.99 9.05 4.71
C THR A 95 8.60 8.47 4.98
N PHE A 96 8.31 7.29 4.46
CA PHE A 96 7.03 6.63 4.67
C PHE A 96 6.87 6.22 6.15
N VAL A 97 5.68 6.46 6.69
CA VAL A 97 5.35 6.01 8.05
C VAL A 97 5.20 4.49 8.04
N ARG A 98 5.84 3.82 8.99
CA ARG A 98 5.65 2.39 9.23
C ARG A 98 4.72 2.22 10.40
N LEU A 99 3.51 1.76 10.12
CA LEU A 99 2.42 1.75 11.09
C LEU A 99 1.88 0.32 11.24
N PRO A 100 1.98 -0.30 12.43
CA PRO A 100 1.26 -1.54 12.69
C PRO A 100 -0.26 -1.32 12.62
N TYR A 101 -0.99 -2.27 12.05
CA TYR A 101 -2.46 -2.22 11.94
C TYR A 101 -3.14 -1.91 13.27
N THR A 102 -2.70 -2.54 14.35
CA THR A 102 -3.26 -2.30 15.69
C THR A 102 -3.16 -0.84 16.12
N GLU A 103 -2.06 -0.16 15.81
CA GLU A 103 -1.90 1.26 16.10
C GLU A 103 -2.75 2.12 15.15
N GLY A 104 -2.86 1.71 13.89
CA GLY A 104 -3.77 2.36 12.93
C GLY A 104 -5.21 2.35 13.40
N ILE A 105 -5.70 1.21 13.90
CA ILE A 105 -7.06 1.09 14.46
C ILE A 105 -7.23 2.03 15.68
N LYS A 106 -6.27 2.10 16.58
CA LYS A 106 -6.35 3.02 17.73
C LYS A 106 -6.51 4.48 17.30
N ILE A 107 -5.74 4.90 16.30
CA ILE A 107 -5.84 6.25 15.75
C ILE A 107 -7.24 6.52 15.19
N LEU A 108 -7.80 5.55 14.45
CA LEU A 108 -9.15 5.65 13.90
C LEU A 108 -10.23 5.67 14.99
N GLU A 109 -10.12 4.81 16.02
CA GLU A 109 -11.03 4.80 17.18
C GLU A 109 -10.97 6.13 17.96
N GLU A 110 -9.78 6.71 18.14
CA GLU A 110 -9.64 8.03 18.74
C GLU A 110 -10.29 9.14 17.89
N ALA A 111 -10.19 9.05 16.57
CA ALA A 111 -10.85 9.99 15.68
C ALA A 111 -12.38 9.90 15.82
N VAL A 112 -12.94 8.69 15.88
CA VAL A 112 -14.36 8.47 16.15
C VAL A 112 -14.76 9.06 17.50
N ALA A 113 -13.98 8.82 18.56
CA ALA A 113 -14.23 9.37 19.87
C ALA A 113 -14.21 10.92 19.93
N LYS A 114 -13.40 11.55 19.04
CA LYS A 114 -13.36 13.00 18.85
C LYS A 114 -14.46 13.56 17.93
N GLY A 115 -15.35 12.68 17.42
CA GLY A 115 -16.52 13.07 16.62
C GLY A 115 -16.36 12.93 15.11
N HIS A 116 -15.24 12.37 14.62
CA HIS A 116 -15.11 12.03 13.20
C HIS A 116 -16.08 10.92 12.84
N LYS A 117 -16.75 11.01 11.70
CA LYS A 117 -17.73 10.05 11.25
C LYS A 117 -17.22 9.32 10.02
N PHE A 118 -17.01 8.04 10.15
CA PHE A 118 -16.77 7.13 9.02
C PHE A 118 -18.10 6.51 8.58
N GLU A 119 -18.19 6.14 7.31
CA GLU A 119 -19.32 5.40 6.73
C GLU A 119 -19.28 3.94 7.21
N PHE A 120 -18.09 3.36 7.27
CA PHE A 120 -17.85 1.98 7.71
C PHE A 120 -17.39 1.93 9.19
N PRO A 121 -17.73 0.86 9.92
CA PRO A 121 -17.36 0.75 11.32
C PRO A 121 -15.86 0.58 11.53
N VAL A 122 -15.34 1.12 12.62
CA VAL A 122 -13.96 0.98 13.06
C VAL A 122 -13.90 0.06 14.27
N TYR A 123 -13.18 -1.04 14.14
CA TYR A 123 -12.88 -1.98 15.24
C TYR A 123 -11.70 -2.87 14.86
N TRP A 124 -11.00 -3.43 15.85
CA TRP A 124 -9.88 -4.32 15.56
C TRP A 124 -10.37 -5.62 14.88
N GLY A 125 -9.74 -5.98 13.76
CA GLY A 125 -10.11 -7.13 12.93
C GLY A 125 -10.95 -6.76 11.70
N VAL A 126 -11.36 -5.49 11.55
CA VAL A 126 -12.04 -5.05 10.32
C VAL A 126 -11.05 -4.95 9.16
N ASP A 127 -11.49 -5.34 7.96
CA ASP A 127 -10.78 -4.98 6.74
C ASP A 127 -11.00 -3.49 6.46
N LEU A 128 -9.90 -2.73 6.36
CA LEU A 128 -9.98 -1.27 6.28
C LEU A 128 -10.63 -0.84 4.96
N ALA A 129 -11.63 0.03 5.07
CA ALA A 129 -12.20 0.70 3.91
C ALA A 129 -11.26 1.83 3.44
N SER A 130 -11.38 2.22 2.17
CA SER A 130 -10.59 3.32 1.59
C SER A 130 -10.67 4.63 2.36
N GLU A 131 -11.78 4.92 3.04
CA GLU A 131 -11.91 6.11 3.88
C GLU A 131 -11.02 6.07 5.13
N HIS A 132 -10.85 4.88 5.72
CA HIS A 132 -9.96 4.67 6.87
C HIS A 132 -8.49 4.90 6.47
N GLU A 133 -8.09 4.32 5.34
CA GLU A 133 -6.74 4.50 4.79
C GLU A 133 -6.46 5.96 4.45
N ARG A 134 -7.41 6.62 3.78
CA ARG A 134 -7.30 8.04 3.44
C ARG A 134 -7.20 8.93 4.67
N PHE A 135 -7.97 8.65 5.72
CA PHE A 135 -7.86 9.39 6.97
C PHE A 135 -6.45 9.30 7.57
N LEU A 136 -5.89 8.08 7.63
CA LEU A 136 -4.53 7.88 8.15
C LEU A 136 -3.50 8.64 7.32
N VAL A 137 -3.58 8.55 5.99
CA VAL A 137 -2.59 9.14 5.08
C VAL A 137 -2.76 10.65 4.91
N GLU A 138 -3.99 11.12 4.63
CA GLU A 138 -4.24 12.50 4.21
C GLU A 138 -4.51 13.45 5.38
N GLU A 139 -5.15 12.96 6.46
CA GLU A 139 -5.54 13.81 7.59
C GLU A 139 -4.60 13.68 8.78
N HIS A 140 -4.25 12.45 9.17
CA HIS A 140 -3.47 12.20 10.38
C HIS A 140 -1.97 12.40 10.14
N PHE A 141 -1.36 11.60 9.26
CA PHE A 141 0.10 11.64 9.02
C PHE A 141 0.53 12.64 7.94
N LYS A 142 -0.34 12.94 6.98
CA LYS A 142 -0.10 13.82 5.82
C LYS A 142 1.12 13.42 4.99
N ARG A 143 1.37 12.12 4.90
CA ARG A 143 2.46 11.51 4.14
C ARG A 143 2.16 10.02 3.90
N PRO A 144 2.86 9.35 2.97
CA PRO A 144 2.64 7.94 2.70
C PRO A 144 2.82 7.08 3.96
N VAL A 145 1.99 6.05 4.07
CA VAL A 145 1.97 5.11 5.20
C VAL A 145 2.12 3.71 4.66
N ILE A 146 2.97 2.92 5.29
CA ILE A 146 3.06 1.47 5.13
C ILE A 146 2.39 0.85 6.35
N LEU A 147 1.23 0.23 6.15
CA LEU A 147 0.49 -0.45 7.20
C LEU A 147 0.89 -1.92 7.26
N THR A 148 1.24 -2.43 8.44
CA THR A 148 1.77 -3.78 8.64
C THR A 148 1.02 -4.56 9.70
N ASP A 149 1.36 -5.85 9.85
CA ASP A 149 0.91 -6.70 10.95
C ASP A 149 -0.61 -6.79 11.08
N TYR A 150 -1.23 -7.14 9.96
CA TYR A 150 -2.68 -7.28 9.87
C TYR A 150 -3.22 -8.50 10.64
N PRO A 151 -4.47 -8.46 11.11
CA PRO A 151 -5.13 -9.65 11.63
C PRO A 151 -5.12 -10.81 10.62
N LYS A 152 -4.75 -12.01 11.07
CA LYS A 152 -4.62 -13.18 10.19
C LYS A 152 -5.93 -13.59 9.53
N GLU A 153 -7.08 -13.26 10.16
CA GLU A 153 -8.41 -13.62 9.68
C GLU A 153 -8.83 -12.87 8.40
N ILE A 154 -8.23 -11.71 8.14
CA ILE A 154 -8.55 -10.87 6.98
C ILE A 154 -7.47 -10.92 5.88
N LYS A 155 -6.44 -11.73 6.06
CA LYS A 155 -5.36 -11.90 5.07
C LYS A 155 -5.24 -13.36 4.62
N ALA A 156 -4.47 -13.59 3.55
CA ALA A 156 -4.32 -14.92 2.98
C ALA A 156 -3.63 -15.90 3.96
N PHE A 157 -4.09 -17.15 3.96
CA PHE A 157 -3.67 -18.19 4.91
C PHE A 157 -2.16 -18.53 4.87
N TYR A 158 -1.49 -18.24 3.76
CA TYR A 158 -0.06 -18.53 3.56
C TYR A 158 0.86 -17.43 4.09
N MET A 159 0.33 -16.31 4.54
CA MET A 159 1.16 -15.24 5.08
C MET A 159 1.82 -15.64 6.40
N LYS A 160 3.09 -15.26 6.57
CA LYS A 160 3.87 -15.60 7.76
C LYS A 160 3.25 -14.98 9.02
N GLN A 161 2.90 -15.82 9.98
CA GLN A 161 2.36 -15.36 11.26
C GLN A 161 3.43 -14.72 12.14
N ASN A 162 3.03 -13.73 12.92
CA ASN A 162 3.80 -13.16 13.99
C ASN A 162 3.76 -14.06 15.22
N GLU A 163 4.67 -13.82 16.18
CA GLU A 163 4.76 -14.61 17.42
C GLU A 163 3.55 -14.45 18.32
N ASP A 164 2.75 -13.41 18.14
CA ASP A 164 1.51 -13.17 18.87
C ASP A 164 0.38 -14.15 18.52
N GLY A 165 0.55 -14.92 17.42
CA GLY A 165 -0.43 -15.88 16.90
C GLY A 165 -1.72 -15.26 16.37
N LYS A 166 -1.81 -13.93 16.33
CA LYS A 166 -3.01 -13.16 15.92
C LYS A 166 -2.81 -12.37 14.65
N THR A 167 -1.60 -11.93 14.39
CA THR A 167 -1.26 -11.08 13.24
C THR A 167 -0.33 -11.79 12.26
N VAL A 168 -0.27 -11.27 11.04
CA VAL A 168 0.59 -11.76 9.95
C VAL A 168 1.46 -10.64 9.42
N ARG A 169 2.64 -11.00 8.90
CA ARG A 169 3.60 -10.07 8.28
C ARG A 169 3.16 -9.68 6.87
N ALA A 170 1.98 -9.08 6.79
CA ALA A 170 1.48 -8.44 5.58
C ALA A 170 1.78 -6.95 5.62
N MET A 171 1.83 -6.30 4.46
CA MET A 171 1.91 -4.85 4.35
C MET A 171 1.09 -4.34 3.18
N ASP A 172 0.52 -3.15 3.35
CA ASP A 172 -0.11 -2.33 2.30
C ASP A 172 0.47 -0.91 2.36
N VAL A 173 0.60 -0.25 1.20
CA VAL A 173 1.23 1.07 1.07
C VAL A 173 0.23 2.06 0.49
#